data_14546ca17f98607ee1acf20f94938156
#
_entry.id   14546ca17f98607ee1acf20f94938156
#
_cell.length_a   1.000
_cell.length_b   1.000
_cell.length_c   1.000
_cell.angle_alpha   90.00
_cell.angle_beta   90.00
_cell.angle_gamma   90.00
#
_symmetry.space_group_name_H-M   'P 1'
#
loop_
_entity.id
_entity.type
_entity.pdbx_description
1 polymer ?
#
loop_
_entity_poly.entity_id
_entity_poly.type
_entity_poly.pdbx_seq_one_letter_code
_entity_poly.pdbx_strand_id
1 'polypeptide(L)'
;MERGLIFDIERYSTADGPGIRTVVFFKGCNLHCYWCHNPESLKVFPEVDRYEQECIHCGRCVQVCPEKCHVFTETGRVFHSEKCIHCMACTEACPVAALRPIGKWLSVEDCMAQIREDVVFYGKSGGGVTLSGGEVLMQKAFAQALLERCHAEGIHTAIESNLCVDTAVLEQLIPQLDLVMADIKSMDATAHIRGTGCSNEKTLRNIRWLDSRNVPLIIRTPVIPGFNDSEDNIAQTAEFLKSLSNLSYYELLSYNPMGNDKRKRLGYPVPEITALPAARMRELARTAASTGIPVWLNGTQYHNIED
;
A
#
# COMPACT_ATOMS: atom_id res chain seq x y z
N MET A 1 -19.43 7.17 15.72
CA MET A 1 -18.13 6.46 15.78
C MET A 1 -17.53 6.51 14.40
N GLU A 2 -16.26 6.89 14.29
CA GLU A 2 -15.51 6.90 13.04
C GLU A 2 -15.42 5.48 12.46
N ARG A 3 -15.63 5.35 11.15
CA ARG A 3 -15.51 4.08 10.42
C ARG A 3 -14.58 4.28 9.24
N GLY A 4 -13.68 3.33 9.03
CA GLY A 4 -12.79 3.28 7.88
C GLY A 4 -13.17 2.19 6.91
N LEU A 5 -12.94 2.43 5.63
CA LEU A 5 -13.07 1.41 4.59
C LEU A 5 -11.75 0.65 4.53
N ILE A 6 -11.74 -0.57 5.05
CA ILE A 6 -10.57 -1.44 5.19
C ILE A 6 -10.77 -2.63 4.27
N PHE A 7 -9.73 -2.99 3.49
CA PHE A 7 -9.84 -4.16 2.61
C PHE A 7 -9.21 -5.41 3.21
N ASP A 8 -8.21 -5.25 4.10
CA ASP A 8 -7.57 -6.38 4.79
C ASP A 8 -6.96 -5.95 6.12
N ILE A 9 -6.78 -6.91 7.03
CA ILE A 9 -5.95 -6.77 8.24
C ILE A 9 -5.04 -7.99 8.27
N GLU A 10 -3.76 -7.76 7.96
CA GLU A 10 -2.73 -8.81 7.95
C GLU A 10 -2.02 -8.85 9.30
N ARG A 11 -1.99 -10.03 9.89
CA ARG A 11 -1.31 -10.28 11.15
C ARG A 11 0.07 -10.90 10.90
N TYR A 12 1.00 -10.69 11.83
CA TYR A 12 2.35 -11.25 11.80
C TYR A 12 3.19 -10.81 10.60
N SER A 13 2.91 -9.66 10.00
CA SER A 13 3.76 -9.14 8.92
C SER A 13 5.17 -8.81 9.44
N THR A 14 6.18 -9.14 8.63
CA THR A 14 7.59 -8.82 8.86
C THR A 14 8.17 -7.93 7.76
N ALA A 15 7.33 -7.50 6.80
CA ALA A 15 7.73 -6.70 5.65
C ALA A 15 7.28 -5.22 5.73
N ASP A 16 6.39 -4.91 6.66
CA ASP A 16 5.72 -3.60 6.75
C ASP A 16 6.25 -2.76 7.92
N GLY A 17 7.57 -2.75 8.09
CA GLY A 17 8.30 -2.03 9.11
C GLY A 17 9.06 -2.93 10.09
N PRO A 18 9.71 -2.34 11.11
CA PRO A 18 10.52 -3.09 12.07
C PRO A 18 9.67 -4.05 12.92
N GLY A 19 10.22 -5.23 13.19
CA GLY A 19 9.61 -6.24 14.06
C GLY A 19 8.40 -6.93 13.44
N ILE A 20 7.60 -7.59 14.28
CA ILE A 20 6.35 -8.25 13.87
C ILE A 20 5.22 -7.23 13.99
N ARG A 21 4.42 -7.07 12.93
CA ARG A 21 3.40 -6.03 12.86
C ARG A 21 2.03 -6.58 12.48
N THR A 22 1.00 -5.92 12.95
CA THR A 22 -0.34 -6.03 12.37
C THR A 22 -0.53 -4.88 11.41
N VAL A 23 -0.87 -5.19 10.17
CA VAL A 23 -1.05 -4.20 9.11
C VAL A 23 -2.53 -4.03 8.83
N VAL A 24 -3.02 -2.79 8.93
CA VAL A 24 -4.40 -2.44 8.57
C VAL A 24 -4.38 -1.79 7.19
N PHE A 25 -4.94 -2.47 6.19
CA PHE A 25 -4.92 -2.03 4.80
C PHE A 25 -6.16 -1.21 4.45
N PHE A 26 -5.95 0.08 4.28
CA PHE A 26 -6.97 1.06 3.91
C PHE A 26 -7.32 0.98 2.43
N LYS A 27 -8.58 1.20 2.09
CA LYS A 27 -9.06 1.25 0.71
C LYS A 27 -9.31 2.70 0.28
N GLY A 28 -8.86 3.03 -0.92
CA GLY A 28 -8.81 4.36 -1.51
C GLY A 28 -7.37 4.84 -1.68
N CYS A 29 -7.01 5.25 -2.90
CA CYS A 29 -5.71 5.83 -3.21
C CYS A 29 -5.87 7.04 -4.12
N ASN A 30 -5.08 8.08 -3.87
CA ASN A 30 -5.01 9.28 -4.71
C ASN A 30 -4.02 9.13 -5.88
N LEU A 31 -3.23 8.06 -5.91
CA LEU A 31 -2.37 7.70 -7.04
C LEU A 31 -2.98 6.57 -7.87
N HIS A 32 -2.58 6.51 -9.14
CA HIS A 32 -3.05 5.50 -10.11
C HIS A 32 -1.86 4.77 -10.73
N CYS A 33 -0.92 4.30 -9.90
CA CYS A 33 0.28 3.60 -10.36
C CYS A 33 -0.11 2.40 -11.25
N TYR A 34 0.38 2.38 -12.50
CA TYR A 34 0.03 1.31 -13.44
C TYR A 34 0.60 -0.06 -13.03
N TRP A 35 1.59 -0.06 -12.13
CA TRP A 35 2.22 -1.26 -11.55
C TRP A 35 1.70 -1.61 -10.15
N CYS A 36 0.63 -0.98 -9.67
CA CYS A 36 0.17 -1.12 -8.28
C CYS A 36 0.07 -2.59 -7.85
N HIS A 37 0.73 -2.92 -6.73
CA HIS A 37 0.71 -4.26 -6.13
C HIS A 37 -0.65 -4.58 -5.48
N ASN A 38 -1.32 -3.55 -4.95
CA ASN A 38 -2.61 -3.66 -4.27
C ASN A 38 -3.72 -2.92 -5.04
N PRO A 39 -4.06 -3.34 -6.28
CA PRO A 39 -5.09 -2.66 -7.08
C PRO A 39 -6.48 -2.69 -6.43
N GLU A 40 -6.73 -3.62 -5.51
CA GLU A 40 -7.93 -3.70 -4.67
C GLU A 40 -8.07 -2.51 -3.73
N SER A 41 -7.00 -1.77 -3.49
CA SER A 41 -7.03 -0.57 -2.65
C SER A 41 -7.37 0.73 -3.39
N LEU A 42 -7.45 0.72 -4.73
CA LEU A 42 -7.53 1.95 -5.53
C LEU A 42 -8.84 2.72 -5.33
N LYS A 43 -9.98 2.03 -5.25
CA LYS A 43 -11.30 2.67 -5.17
C LYS A 43 -11.68 3.02 -3.73
N VAL A 44 -12.43 4.11 -3.58
CA VAL A 44 -12.93 4.62 -2.28
C VAL A 44 -14.28 4.00 -1.86
N PHE A 45 -14.67 2.90 -2.46
CA PHE A 45 -15.89 2.16 -2.21
C PHE A 45 -15.64 0.65 -2.26
N PRO A 46 -16.49 -0.19 -1.66
CA PRO A 46 -16.36 -1.65 -1.74
C PRO A 46 -16.47 -2.14 -3.19
N GLU A 47 -15.68 -3.15 -3.55
CA GLU A 47 -15.70 -3.78 -4.88
C GLU A 47 -15.99 -5.27 -4.77
N VAL A 48 -16.33 -5.90 -5.90
CA VAL A 48 -16.52 -7.34 -6.01
C VAL A 48 -15.29 -7.96 -6.65
N ASP A 49 -14.53 -8.77 -5.90
CA ASP A 49 -13.48 -9.63 -6.44
C ASP A 49 -14.12 -10.87 -7.09
N ARG A 50 -13.63 -11.24 -8.27
CA ARG A 50 -14.28 -12.25 -9.14
C ARG A 50 -13.32 -13.39 -9.44
N TYR A 51 -13.61 -14.55 -8.87
CA TYR A 51 -12.89 -15.80 -9.10
C TYR A 51 -13.68 -16.64 -10.09
N GLU A 52 -13.53 -16.35 -11.38
CA GLU A 52 -14.34 -16.96 -12.44
C GLU A 52 -14.15 -18.50 -12.52
N GLN A 53 -12.95 -18.99 -12.22
CA GLN A 53 -12.64 -20.42 -12.17
C GLN A 53 -13.34 -21.17 -11.03
N GLU A 54 -13.80 -20.46 -10.00
CA GLU A 54 -14.55 -21.04 -8.87
C GLU A 54 -16.08 -21.02 -9.11
N CYS A 55 -16.54 -20.39 -10.21
CA CYS A 55 -17.94 -20.18 -10.48
C CYS A 55 -18.62 -21.48 -10.93
N ILE A 56 -19.67 -21.92 -10.19
CA ILE A 56 -20.51 -23.08 -10.53
C ILE A 56 -21.72 -22.74 -11.40
N HIS A 57 -21.81 -21.55 -11.94
CA HIS A 57 -22.88 -21.08 -12.82
C HIS A 57 -24.30 -21.18 -12.25
N CYS A 58 -24.49 -21.10 -10.93
CA CYS A 58 -25.80 -21.28 -10.26
C CYS A 58 -26.81 -20.15 -10.47
N GLY A 59 -26.41 -19.02 -11.04
CA GLY A 59 -27.28 -17.89 -11.38
C GLY A 59 -27.75 -17.01 -10.20
N ARG A 60 -27.41 -17.31 -8.93
CA ARG A 60 -27.89 -16.54 -7.77
C ARG A 60 -27.51 -15.07 -7.82
N CYS A 61 -26.28 -14.75 -8.26
CA CYS A 61 -25.82 -13.36 -8.40
C CYS A 61 -26.65 -12.53 -9.39
N VAL A 62 -27.21 -13.17 -10.43
CA VAL A 62 -28.12 -12.52 -11.39
C VAL A 62 -29.45 -12.20 -10.71
N GLN A 63 -29.99 -13.15 -9.91
CA GLN A 63 -31.31 -13.03 -9.26
C GLN A 63 -31.32 -11.94 -8.20
N VAL A 64 -30.22 -11.79 -7.42
CA VAL A 64 -30.17 -10.85 -6.28
C VAL A 64 -29.69 -9.46 -6.67
N CYS A 65 -29.15 -9.26 -7.88
CA CYS A 65 -28.60 -7.96 -8.29
C CYS A 65 -29.71 -7.00 -8.73
N PRO A 66 -29.99 -5.91 -8.00
CA PRO A 66 -31.05 -4.96 -8.36
C PRO A 66 -30.74 -4.25 -9.69
N GLU A 67 -29.45 -4.00 -9.98
CA GLU A 67 -29.00 -3.30 -11.19
C GLU A 67 -28.66 -4.25 -12.35
N LYS A 68 -28.93 -5.57 -12.19
CA LYS A 68 -28.67 -6.59 -13.23
C LYS A 68 -27.25 -6.55 -13.77
N CYS A 69 -26.27 -6.33 -12.90
CA CYS A 69 -24.85 -6.22 -13.28
C CYS A 69 -24.26 -7.56 -13.75
N HIS A 70 -24.84 -8.70 -13.40
CA HIS A 70 -24.35 -10.03 -13.79
C HIS A 70 -25.21 -10.61 -14.90
N VAL A 71 -24.55 -11.05 -15.98
CA VAL A 71 -25.19 -11.72 -17.11
C VAL A 71 -24.39 -12.97 -17.44
N PHE A 72 -25.07 -14.12 -17.68
CA PHE A 72 -24.42 -15.30 -18.23
C PHE A 72 -24.54 -15.29 -19.75
N THR A 73 -23.41 -15.52 -20.41
CA THR A 73 -23.29 -15.69 -21.86
C THR A 73 -22.75 -17.09 -22.16
N GLU A 74 -22.65 -17.46 -23.43
CA GLU A 74 -22.03 -18.72 -23.86
C GLU A 74 -20.55 -18.85 -23.41
N THR A 75 -19.86 -17.73 -23.23
CA THR A 75 -18.45 -17.68 -22.82
C THR A 75 -18.23 -17.56 -21.32
N GLY A 76 -19.31 -17.50 -20.52
CA GLY A 76 -19.23 -17.38 -19.07
C GLY A 76 -20.00 -16.19 -18.51
N ARG A 77 -19.67 -15.80 -17.27
CA ARG A 77 -20.31 -14.67 -16.59
C ARG A 77 -19.66 -13.34 -16.98
N VAL A 78 -20.47 -12.38 -17.41
CA VAL A 78 -20.07 -10.99 -17.63
C VAL A 78 -20.56 -10.14 -16.45
N PHE A 79 -19.70 -9.25 -15.98
CA PHE A 79 -20.01 -8.29 -14.90
C PHE A 79 -19.91 -6.86 -15.41
N HIS A 80 -21.04 -6.16 -15.40
CA HIS A 80 -21.16 -4.74 -15.77
C HIS A 80 -20.87 -3.84 -14.58
N SER A 81 -19.59 -3.58 -14.34
CA SER A 81 -19.13 -2.79 -13.19
C SER A 81 -19.62 -1.35 -13.20
N GLU A 82 -19.87 -0.79 -14.39
CA GLU A 82 -20.38 0.58 -14.60
C GLU A 82 -21.81 0.79 -14.07
N LYS A 83 -22.57 -0.29 -13.86
CA LYS A 83 -23.93 -0.27 -13.31
C LYS A 83 -23.96 -0.59 -11.82
N CYS A 84 -22.84 -1.03 -11.26
CA CYS A 84 -22.80 -1.57 -9.90
C CYS A 84 -22.94 -0.47 -8.84
N ILE A 85 -23.92 -0.63 -7.95
CA ILE A 85 -24.14 0.27 -6.79
C ILE A 85 -23.40 -0.19 -5.52
N HIS A 86 -22.52 -1.16 -5.63
CA HIS A 86 -21.65 -1.66 -4.55
C HIS A 86 -22.39 -2.19 -3.31
N CYS A 87 -23.61 -2.74 -3.47
CA CYS A 87 -24.42 -3.26 -2.38
C CYS A 87 -23.96 -4.61 -1.80
N MET A 88 -23.03 -5.29 -2.44
CA MET A 88 -22.43 -6.60 -2.06
C MET A 88 -23.43 -7.77 -1.97
N ALA A 89 -24.72 -7.63 -2.30
CA ALA A 89 -25.70 -8.71 -2.26
C ALA A 89 -25.28 -9.96 -3.07
N CYS A 90 -24.59 -9.76 -4.19
CA CYS A 90 -24.10 -10.86 -5.03
C CYS A 90 -22.97 -11.67 -4.36
N THR A 91 -22.18 -11.06 -3.48
CA THR A 91 -21.12 -11.76 -2.73
C THR A 91 -21.71 -12.60 -1.62
N GLU A 92 -22.73 -12.09 -0.93
CA GLU A 92 -23.46 -12.81 0.12
C GLU A 92 -24.25 -14.01 -0.45
N ALA A 93 -24.81 -13.85 -1.65
CA ALA A 93 -25.60 -14.89 -2.31
C ALA A 93 -24.73 -15.98 -2.96
N CYS A 94 -23.42 -15.80 -3.09
CA CYS A 94 -22.55 -16.75 -3.77
C CYS A 94 -22.18 -17.95 -2.87
N PRO A 95 -22.70 -19.16 -3.13
CA PRO A 95 -22.54 -20.29 -2.21
C PRO A 95 -21.12 -20.86 -2.18
N VAL A 96 -20.30 -20.57 -3.20
CA VAL A 96 -18.91 -21.05 -3.33
C VAL A 96 -17.91 -19.92 -3.20
N ALA A 97 -18.35 -18.73 -2.79
CA ALA A 97 -17.51 -17.54 -2.65
C ALA A 97 -16.68 -17.20 -3.92
N ALA A 98 -17.19 -17.53 -5.11
CA ALA A 98 -16.60 -17.10 -6.37
C ALA A 98 -16.74 -15.57 -6.61
N LEU A 99 -17.55 -14.91 -5.78
CA LEU A 99 -17.66 -13.46 -5.64
C LEU A 99 -17.35 -13.13 -4.19
N ARG A 100 -16.33 -12.29 -3.96
CA ARG A 100 -15.90 -11.87 -2.62
C ARG A 100 -15.94 -10.35 -2.50
N PRO A 101 -16.34 -9.82 -1.34
CA PRO A 101 -16.29 -8.38 -1.15
C PRO A 101 -14.85 -7.93 -0.89
N ILE A 102 -14.44 -6.82 -1.52
CA ILE A 102 -13.22 -6.10 -1.19
C ILE A 102 -13.61 -4.79 -0.53
N GLY A 103 -13.18 -4.61 0.71
CA GLY A 103 -13.48 -3.45 1.52
C GLY A 103 -14.73 -3.64 2.38
N LYS A 104 -14.54 -3.40 3.67
CA LYS A 104 -15.57 -3.38 4.70
C LYS A 104 -15.44 -2.11 5.53
N TRP A 105 -16.57 -1.54 5.91
CA TRP A 105 -16.59 -0.43 6.85
C TRP A 105 -16.39 -0.97 8.27
N LEU A 106 -15.20 -0.76 8.84
CA LEU A 106 -14.87 -1.17 10.20
C LEU A 106 -14.82 0.04 11.14
N SER A 107 -15.23 -0.16 12.39
CA SER A 107 -15.00 0.80 13.45
C SER A 107 -13.55 0.69 13.97
N VAL A 108 -13.09 1.71 14.70
CA VAL A 108 -11.80 1.65 15.40
C VAL A 108 -11.72 0.41 16.31
N GLU A 109 -12.80 0.09 17.03
CA GLU A 109 -12.83 -1.05 17.94
C GLU A 109 -12.78 -2.40 17.22
N ASP A 110 -13.37 -2.51 16.00
CA ASP A 110 -13.24 -3.71 15.17
C ASP A 110 -11.77 -3.97 14.78
N CYS A 111 -11.03 -2.92 14.44
CA CYS A 111 -9.59 -3.02 14.15
C CYS A 111 -8.78 -3.32 15.42
N MET A 112 -9.06 -2.63 16.53
CA MET A 112 -8.38 -2.82 17.81
C MET A 112 -8.57 -4.24 18.37
N ALA A 113 -9.71 -4.85 18.14
CA ALA A 113 -9.96 -6.23 18.56
C ALA A 113 -8.93 -7.20 17.95
N GLN A 114 -8.59 -7.04 16.66
CA GLN A 114 -7.57 -7.85 16.00
C GLN A 114 -6.15 -7.45 16.41
N ILE A 115 -5.87 -6.15 16.51
CA ILE A 115 -4.56 -5.60 16.89
C ILE A 115 -4.13 -6.12 18.28
N ARG A 116 -5.05 -6.15 19.26
CA ARG A 116 -4.75 -6.60 20.62
C ARG A 116 -4.36 -8.08 20.72
N GLU A 117 -4.79 -8.90 19.78
CA GLU A 117 -4.39 -10.32 19.76
C GLU A 117 -2.88 -10.50 19.55
N ASP A 118 -2.19 -9.50 18.98
CA ASP A 118 -0.78 -9.58 18.61
C ASP A 118 0.16 -8.79 19.54
N VAL A 119 -0.35 -8.10 20.56
CA VAL A 119 0.43 -7.23 21.48
C VAL A 119 1.65 -7.95 22.08
N VAL A 120 1.51 -9.25 22.41
CA VAL A 120 2.61 -10.06 22.98
C VAL A 120 3.80 -10.15 22.00
N PHE A 121 3.55 -10.14 20.69
CA PHE A 121 4.60 -10.21 19.67
C PHE A 121 5.26 -8.84 19.45
N TYR A 122 4.51 -7.73 19.55
CA TYR A 122 5.06 -6.40 19.39
C TYR A 122 6.17 -6.10 20.39
N GLY A 123 5.90 -6.32 21.68
CA GLY A 123 6.88 -6.04 22.74
C GLY A 123 8.16 -6.85 22.64
N LYS A 124 8.10 -8.08 22.10
CA LYS A 124 9.27 -8.96 21.94
C LYS A 124 10.10 -8.66 20.69
N SER A 125 9.47 -8.17 19.65
CA SER A 125 10.11 -7.95 18.34
C SER A 125 10.48 -6.50 18.07
N GLY A 126 10.03 -5.54 18.90
CA GLY A 126 10.07 -4.12 18.58
C GLY A 126 9.10 -3.72 17.45
N GLY A 127 8.05 -4.52 17.26
CA GLY A 127 7.02 -4.31 16.24
C GLY A 127 5.86 -3.44 16.74
N GLY A 128 4.70 -3.55 16.09
CA GLY A 128 3.52 -2.77 16.42
C GLY A 128 2.45 -2.80 15.33
N VAL A 129 1.82 -1.67 15.08
CA VAL A 129 0.80 -1.52 14.04
C VAL A 129 1.34 -0.68 12.90
N THR A 130 1.02 -1.09 11.66
CA THR A 130 1.22 -0.27 10.45
C THR A 130 -0.13 -0.02 9.79
N LEU A 131 -0.45 1.23 9.52
CA LEU A 131 -1.54 1.58 8.63
C LEU A 131 -0.98 1.72 7.22
N SER A 132 -1.52 0.97 6.28
CA SER A 132 -1.04 0.85 4.90
C SER A 132 -2.23 0.70 3.92
N GLY A 133 -2.01 0.19 2.71
CA GLY A 133 -3.06 -0.17 1.75
C GLY A 133 -3.03 0.65 0.48
N GLY A 134 -4.04 1.50 0.26
CA GLY A 134 -4.04 2.51 -0.79
C GLY A 134 -3.26 3.75 -0.35
N GLU A 135 -3.97 4.76 0.16
CA GLU A 135 -3.38 5.90 0.83
C GLU A 135 -4.13 6.16 2.13
N VAL A 136 -3.46 5.94 3.25
CA VAL A 136 -3.99 6.08 4.61
C VAL A 136 -4.55 7.48 4.85
N LEU A 137 -3.88 8.49 4.32
CA LEU A 137 -4.20 9.90 4.54
C LEU A 137 -5.47 10.36 3.81
N MET A 138 -6.03 9.53 2.92
CA MET A 138 -7.35 9.79 2.34
C MET A 138 -8.50 9.54 3.32
N GLN A 139 -8.28 8.74 4.37
CA GLN A 139 -9.23 8.49 5.45
C GLN A 139 -8.67 9.03 6.78
N LYS A 140 -8.15 10.26 6.77
CA LYS A 140 -7.38 10.87 7.86
C LYS A 140 -8.06 10.81 9.23
N ALA A 141 -9.37 11.05 9.30
CA ALA A 141 -10.11 11.05 10.57
C ALA A 141 -10.12 9.65 11.22
N PHE A 142 -10.36 8.61 10.42
CA PHE A 142 -10.32 7.23 10.89
C PHE A 142 -8.89 6.81 11.24
N ALA A 143 -7.90 7.16 10.40
CA ALA A 143 -6.49 6.88 10.65
C ALA A 143 -6.03 7.51 11.97
N GLN A 144 -6.36 8.79 12.20
CA GLN A 144 -6.05 9.49 13.44
C GLN A 144 -6.66 8.78 14.65
N ALA A 145 -7.97 8.48 14.62
CA ALA A 145 -8.65 7.83 15.72
C ALA A 145 -8.08 6.43 16.05
N LEU A 146 -7.66 5.67 15.02
CA LEU A 146 -7.04 4.37 15.21
C LEU A 146 -5.62 4.49 15.78
N LEU A 147 -4.81 5.43 15.27
CA LEU A 147 -3.46 5.71 15.80
C LEU A 147 -3.51 6.20 17.25
N GLU A 148 -4.43 7.12 17.58
CA GLU A 148 -4.63 7.61 18.95
C GLU A 148 -4.96 6.46 19.90
N ARG A 149 -5.78 5.51 19.47
CA ARG A 149 -6.14 4.34 20.26
C ARG A 149 -4.95 3.40 20.46
N CYS A 150 -4.19 3.11 19.40
CA CYS A 150 -2.97 2.31 19.49
C CYS A 150 -1.95 2.96 20.45
N HIS A 151 -1.71 4.25 20.28
CA HIS A 151 -0.77 5.01 21.11
C HIS A 151 -1.19 5.03 22.59
N ALA A 152 -2.49 5.21 22.89
CA ALA A 152 -3.04 5.16 24.23
C ALA A 152 -2.86 3.78 24.92
N GLU A 153 -2.73 2.70 24.15
CA GLU A 153 -2.45 1.34 24.62
C GLU A 153 -0.94 0.99 24.60
N GLY A 154 -0.07 1.98 24.31
CA GLY A 154 1.39 1.80 24.28
C GLY A 154 1.89 0.96 23.11
N ILE A 155 1.12 0.87 22.04
CA ILE A 155 1.48 0.13 20.83
C ILE A 155 2.22 1.07 19.88
N HIS A 156 3.42 0.66 19.43
CA HIS A 156 4.21 1.38 18.42
C HIS A 156 3.45 1.49 17.10
N THR A 157 3.39 2.70 16.55
CA THR A 157 2.59 3.03 15.37
C THR A 157 3.44 3.43 14.18
N ALA A 158 3.06 2.97 13.01
CA ALA A 158 3.65 3.38 11.75
C ALA A 158 2.58 3.61 10.68
N ILE A 159 2.90 4.44 9.70
CA ILE A 159 2.13 4.54 8.45
C ILE A 159 3.01 4.24 7.24
N GLU A 160 2.44 3.62 6.22
CA GLU A 160 2.95 3.62 4.86
C GLU A 160 2.13 4.57 4.01
N SER A 161 2.79 5.54 3.37
CA SER A 161 2.12 6.60 2.64
C SER A 161 2.93 7.07 1.44
N ASN A 162 2.25 7.44 0.37
CA ASN A 162 2.86 8.14 -0.75
C ASN A 162 3.09 9.64 -0.46
N LEU A 163 2.58 10.15 0.66
CA LEU A 163 2.68 11.53 1.13
C LEU A 163 2.21 12.60 0.11
N CYS A 164 1.46 12.22 -0.93
CA CYS A 164 0.94 13.17 -1.93
C CYS A 164 -0.33 13.88 -1.44
N VAL A 165 -0.23 14.53 -0.28
CA VAL A 165 -1.30 15.26 0.41
C VAL A 165 -0.85 16.66 0.82
N ASP A 166 -1.76 17.48 1.32
CA ASP A 166 -1.40 18.76 1.93
C ASP A 166 -0.79 18.50 3.33
N THR A 167 0.26 19.25 3.66
CA THR A 167 1.03 19.07 4.91
C THR A 167 0.15 19.16 6.17
N ALA A 168 -0.89 19.99 6.15
CA ALA A 168 -1.85 20.13 7.25
C ALA A 168 -2.56 18.79 7.62
N VAL A 169 -2.61 17.83 6.70
CA VAL A 169 -3.15 16.48 6.98
C VAL A 169 -2.21 15.72 7.91
N LEU A 170 -0.89 15.84 7.68
CA LEU A 170 0.14 15.17 8.47
C LEU A 170 0.27 15.76 9.87
N GLU A 171 0.10 17.08 10.02
CA GLU A 171 0.20 17.78 11.32
C GLU A 171 -0.69 17.17 12.39
N GLN A 172 -1.85 16.66 12.01
CA GLN A 172 -2.82 16.05 12.93
C GLN A 172 -2.41 14.65 13.39
N LEU A 173 -1.60 13.94 12.59
CA LEU A 173 -1.23 12.54 12.88
C LEU A 173 0.12 12.41 13.60
N ILE A 174 1.02 13.39 13.45
CA ILE A 174 2.39 13.33 14.02
C ILE A 174 2.44 12.94 15.50
N PRO A 175 1.59 13.48 16.40
CA PRO A 175 1.70 13.15 17.83
C PRO A 175 1.51 11.66 18.15
N GLN A 176 0.95 10.89 17.21
CA GLN A 176 0.66 9.46 17.34
C GLN A 176 1.51 8.59 16.43
N LEU A 177 2.56 9.15 15.78
CA LEU A 177 3.39 8.42 14.83
C LEU A 177 4.80 8.22 15.38
N ASP A 178 5.19 6.96 15.51
CA ASP A 178 6.56 6.57 15.88
C ASP A 178 7.45 6.37 14.64
N LEU A 179 6.85 6.11 13.47
CA LEU A 179 7.56 5.85 12.22
C LEU A 179 6.70 6.20 11.00
N VAL A 180 7.32 6.79 9.98
CA VAL A 180 6.70 6.95 8.66
C VAL A 180 7.53 6.23 7.61
N MET A 181 6.90 5.31 6.89
CA MET A 181 7.45 4.69 5.69
C MET A 181 6.86 5.41 4.48
N ALA A 182 7.71 6.04 3.68
CA ALA A 182 7.27 6.85 2.56
C ALA A 182 7.86 6.37 1.23
N ASP A 183 7.04 6.42 0.18
CA ASP A 183 7.45 6.03 -1.16
C ASP A 183 7.94 7.23 -1.98
N ILE A 184 9.18 7.19 -2.46
CA ILE A 184 9.64 8.02 -3.59
C ILE A 184 9.61 7.14 -4.83
N LYS A 185 8.65 7.39 -5.72
CA LYS A 185 8.46 6.55 -6.91
C LYS A 185 9.30 7.01 -8.10
N SER A 186 9.64 8.29 -8.19
CA SER A 186 10.61 8.87 -9.14
C SER A 186 10.98 10.29 -8.70
N MET A 187 12.23 10.69 -8.93
CA MET A 187 12.68 12.07 -8.75
C MET A 187 12.27 12.97 -9.92
N ASP A 188 12.15 12.42 -11.13
CA ASP A 188 11.60 13.14 -12.29
C ASP A 188 10.09 13.33 -12.14
N ALA A 189 9.66 14.59 -11.96
CA ALA A 189 8.25 14.95 -11.79
C ALA A 189 7.39 14.57 -13.01
N THR A 190 7.92 14.66 -14.22
CA THR A 190 7.21 14.31 -15.46
C THR A 190 7.00 12.79 -15.55
N ALA A 191 8.04 12.02 -15.25
CA ALA A 191 7.93 10.57 -15.18
C ALA A 191 6.95 10.17 -14.05
N HIS A 192 7.05 10.80 -12.87
CA HIS A 192 6.15 10.55 -11.76
C HIS A 192 4.68 10.76 -12.15
N ILE A 193 4.34 11.88 -12.83
CA ILE A 193 2.98 12.14 -13.32
C ILE A 193 2.52 11.04 -14.29
N ARG A 194 3.37 10.64 -15.25
CA ARG A 194 3.05 9.58 -16.22
C ARG A 194 2.76 8.24 -15.53
N GLY A 195 3.52 7.90 -14.50
CA GLY A 195 3.42 6.60 -13.84
C GLY A 195 2.33 6.53 -12.78
N THR A 196 2.02 7.64 -12.10
CA THR A 196 1.17 7.66 -10.91
C THR A 196 -0.05 8.56 -11.02
N GLY A 197 -0.09 9.48 -11.99
CA GLY A 197 -1.13 10.49 -12.14
C GLY A 197 -0.92 11.78 -11.34
N CYS A 198 0.13 11.88 -10.51
CA CYS A 198 0.42 13.05 -9.67
C CYS A 198 1.90 13.47 -9.75
N SER A 199 2.19 14.76 -9.43
CA SER A 199 3.57 15.24 -9.22
C SER A 199 4.16 14.69 -7.92
N ASN A 200 5.49 14.53 -7.86
CA ASN A 200 6.23 14.15 -6.66
C ASN A 200 6.48 15.32 -5.68
N GLU A 201 6.14 16.54 -6.04
CA GLU A 201 6.45 17.75 -5.26
C GLU A 201 5.91 17.71 -3.83
N LYS A 202 4.65 17.28 -3.65
CA LYS A 202 4.05 17.16 -2.32
C LYS A 202 4.76 16.09 -1.49
N THR A 203 5.06 14.95 -2.10
CA THR A 203 5.80 13.84 -1.45
C THR A 203 7.16 14.33 -0.94
N LEU A 204 7.98 14.92 -1.80
CA LEU A 204 9.32 15.40 -1.43
C LEU A 204 9.28 16.52 -0.38
N ARG A 205 8.32 17.45 -0.49
CA ARG A 205 8.10 18.48 0.52
C ARG A 205 7.72 17.90 1.87
N ASN A 206 6.79 16.95 1.90
CA ASN A 206 6.31 16.33 3.13
C ASN A 206 7.36 15.44 3.81
N ILE A 207 8.23 14.77 3.05
CA ILE A 207 9.38 14.06 3.61
C ILE A 207 10.32 15.04 4.35
N ARG A 208 10.70 16.17 3.72
CA ARG A 208 11.53 17.19 4.40
C ARG A 208 10.83 17.78 5.63
N TRP A 209 9.53 17.99 5.54
CA TRP A 209 8.76 18.53 6.64
C TRP A 209 8.71 17.54 7.83
N LEU A 210 8.49 16.23 7.59
CA LEU A 210 8.53 15.19 8.60
C LEU A 210 9.92 15.10 9.26
N ASP A 211 10.99 15.16 8.46
CA ASP A 211 12.36 15.20 8.96
C ASP A 211 12.58 16.38 9.91
N SER A 212 12.09 17.58 9.56
CA SER A 212 12.17 18.78 10.41
C SER A 212 11.39 18.67 11.72
N ARG A 213 10.51 17.67 11.84
CA ARG A 213 9.72 17.35 13.04
C ARG A 213 10.31 16.19 13.84
N ASN A 214 11.50 15.72 13.48
CA ASN A 214 12.19 14.59 14.08
C ASN A 214 11.39 13.27 14.02
N VAL A 215 10.57 13.09 12.99
CA VAL A 215 9.84 11.84 12.76
C VAL A 215 10.81 10.84 12.11
N PRO A 216 10.99 9.64 12.66
CA PRO A 216 11.80 8.59 12.02
C PRO A 216 11.23 8.22 10.65
N LEU A 217 12.10 8.09 9.64
CA LEU A 217 11.73 7.85 8.26
C LEU A 217 12.39 6.59 7.71
N ILE A 218 11.61 5.75 7.06
CA ILE A 218 12.07 4.75 6.10
C ILE A 218 11.57 5.20 4.74
N ILE A 219 12.47 5.31 3.78
CA ILE A 219 12.07 5.68 2.42
C ILE A 219 12.20 4.47 1.52
N ARG A 220 11.16 4.21 0.72
CA ARG A 220 11.06 3.06 -0.17
C ARG A 220 10.93 3.50 -1.62
N THR A 221 11.59 2.77 -2.51
CA THR A 221 11.38 2.92 -3.95
C THR A 221 11.09 1.55 -4.56
N PRO A 222 9.82 1.28 -4.92
CA PRO A 222 9.52 0.17 -5.82
C PRO A 222 10.20 0.43 -7.16
N VAL A 223 11.19 -0.40 -7.50
CA VAL A 223 11.96 -0.27 -8.76
C VAL A 223 11.17 -0.93 -9.89
N ILE A 224 10.68 -0.10 -10.80
CA ILE A 224 9.83 -0.53 -11.92
C ILE A 224 10.63 -0.44 -13.22
N PRO A 225 10.88 -1.55 -13.90
CA PRO A 225 11.61 -1.59 -15.16
C PRO A 225 11.02 -0.65 -16.22
N GLY A 226 11.90 0.16 -16.81
CA GLY A 226 11.53 1.17 -17.83
C GLY A 226 10.84 2.42 -17.28
N PHE A 227 10.73 2.56 -15.95
CA PHE A 227 10.12 3.73 -15.33
C PHE A 227 11.11 4.52 -14.45
N ASN A 228 11.67 3.88 -13.42
CA ASN A 228 12.53 4.55 -12.42
C ASN A 228 13.83 3.78 -12.14
N ASP A 229 14.17 2.77 -12.95
CA ASP A 229 15.28 1.83 -12.82
C ASP A 229 16.62 2.34 -13.37
N SER A 230 16.72 3.64 -13.66
CA SER A 230 17.99 4.26 -14.03
C SER A 230 18.86 4.54 -12.81
N GLU A 231 20.17 4.40 -12.96
CA GLU A 231 21.15 4.78 -11.92
C GLU A 231 21.02 6.25 -11.52
N ASP A 232 20.74 7.11 -12.50
CA ASP A 232 20.55 8.55 -12.27
C ASP A 232 19.38 8.82 -11.33
N ASN A 233 18.22 8.20 -11.55
CA ASN A 233 17.06 8.35 -10.65
C ASN A 233 17.36 7.85 -9.24
N ILE A 234 18.08 6.72 -9.09
CA ILE A 234 18.45 6.18 -7.79
C ILE A 234 19.48 7.05 -7.10
N ALA A 235 20.49 7.55 -7.84
CA ALA A 235 21.50 8.47 -7.31
C ALA A 235 20.85 9.79 -6.84
N GLN A 236 19.96 10.39 -7.64
CA GLN A 236 19.22 11.60 -7.25
C GLN A 236 18.37 11.37 -5.99
N THR A 237 17.71 10.22 -5.90
CA THR A 237 16.93 9.85 -4.69
C THR A 237 17.86 9.75 -3.48
N ALA A 238 18.97 9.02 -3.59
CA ALA A 238 19.91 8.84 -2.49
C ALA A 238 20.56 10.17 -2.05
N GLU A 239 20.90 11.06 -2.98
CA GLU A 239 21.43 12.39 -2.66
C GLU A 239 20.40 13.28 -1.96
N PHE A 240 19.12 13.20 -2.37
CA PHE A 240 18.04 13.86 -1.65
C PHE A 240 17.95 13.35 -0.21
N LEU A 241 18.00 12.03 -0.01
CA LEU A 241 17.86 11.38 1.29
C LEU A 241 19.04 11.65 2.23
N LYS A 242 20.24 11.83 1.69
CA LYS A 242 21.44 12.21 2.45
C LYS A 242 21.29 13.53 3.22
N SER A 243 20.39 14.41 2.76
CA SER A 243 20.10 15.67 3.43
C SER A 243 19.19 15.53 4.66
N LEU A 244 18.62 14.35 4.90
CA LEU A 244 17.71 14.09 6.01
C LEU A 244 18.46 13.64 7.26
N SER A 245 18.02 14.12 8.43
CA SER A 245 18.62 13.81 9.73
C SER A 245 17.98 12.58 10.40
N ASN A 246 16.73 12.26 10.05
CA ASN A 246 15.95 11.22 10.71
C ASN A 246 15.68 10.02 9.76
N LEU A 247 16.49 9.86 8.71
CA LEU A 247 16.42 8.71 7.83
C LEU A 247 16.96 7.46 8.53
N SER A 248 16.12 6.46 8.74
CA SER A 248 16.55 5.15 9.25
C SER A 248 17.28 4.36 8.17
N TYR A 249 16.67 4.23 7.00
CA TYR A 249 17.28 3.62 5.81
C TYR A 249 16.49 3.90 4.54
N TYR A 250 17.13 3.69 3.40
CA TYR A 250 16.52 3.70 2.07
C TYR A 250 16.38 2.28 1.55
N GLU A 251 15.19 1.87 1.15
CA GLU A 251 14.91 0.54 0.67
C GLU A 251 14.52 0.51 -0.80
N LEU A 252 15.23 -0.31 -1.58
CA LEU A 252 14.87 -0.66 -2.95
C LEU A 252 14.05 -1.95 -2.95
N LEU A 253 12.85 -1.89 -3.53
CA LEU A 253 11.95 -3.03 -3.64
C LEU A 253 11.86 -3.47 -5.11
N SER A 254 12.14 -4.75 -5.37
CA SER A 254 11.97 -5.31 -6.71
C SER A 254 10.51 -5.32 -7.12
N TYR A 255 10.23 -5.04 -8.41
CA TYR A 255 8.87 -5.21 -8.94
C TYR A 255 8.38 -6.63 -8.72
N ASN A 256 7.16 -6.77 -8.17
CA ASN A 256 6.49 -8.04 -7.94
C ASN A 256 5.20 -8.12 -8.77
N PRO A 257 5.04 -9.11 -9.67
CA PRO A 257 3.88 -9.23 -10.54
C PRO A 257 2.60 -9.78 -9.87
N MET A 258 2.62 -10.10 -8.56
CA MET A 258 1.45 -10.66 -7.85
C MET A 258 0.20 -9.77 -7.95
N GLY A 259 0.36 -8.46 -8.11
CA GLY A 259 -0.75 -7.55 -8.37
C GLY A 259 -1.49 -7.80 -9.70
N ASN A 260 -0.86 -8.50 -10.65
CA ASN A 260 -1.43 -8.70 -12.00
C ASN A 260 -2.69 -9.58 -11.98
N ASP A 261 -2.73 -10.63 -11.15
CA ASP A 261 -3.92 -11.48 -11.05
C ASP A 261 -5.08 -10.75 -10.35
N LYS A 262 -4.77 -9.94 -9.34
CA LYS A 262 -5.74 -9.05 -8.70
C LYS A 262 -6.33 -8.06 -9.72
N ARG A 263 -5.47 -7.45 -10.57
CA ARG A 263 -5.90 -6.55 -11.66
C ARG A 263 -6.86 -7.23 -12.64
N LYS A 264 -6.54 -8.46 -13.08
CA LYS A 264 -7.42 -9.25 -13.95
C LYS A 264 -8.81 -9.46 -13.35
N ARG A 265 -8.86 -9.91 -12.08
CA ARG A 265 -10.14 -10.17 -11.39
C ARG A 265 -10.97 -8.90 -11.20
N LEU A 266 -10.33 -7.75 -11.03
CA LEU A 266 -10.99 -6.45 -10.89
C LEU A 266 -11.30 -5.76 -12.23
N GLY A 267 -10.75 -6.28 -13.33
CA GLY A 267 -10.95 -5.71 -14.66
C GLY A 267 -10.06 -4.50 -14.96
N TYR A 268 -8.94 -4.35 -14.24
CA TYR A 268 -7.93 -3.34 -14.56
C TYR A 268 -6.97 -3.81 -15.66
N PRO A 269 -6.39 -2.90 -16.45
CA PRO A 269 -5.31 -3.23 -17.37
C PRO A 269 -4.12 -3.88 -16.62
N VAL A 270 -3.56 -4.93 -17.19
CA VAL A 270 -2.39 -5.62 -16.63
C VAL A 270 -1.14 -5.12 -17.36
N PRO A 271 -0.14 -4.58 -16.64
CA PRO A 271 1.09 -4.11 -17.26
C PRO A 271 1.97 -5.30 -17.69
N GLU A 272 2.61 -5.16 -18.84
CA GLU A 272 3.63 -6.11 -19.32
C GLU A 272 5.00 -5.70 -18.78
N ILE A 273 5.29 -6.06 -17.52
CA ILE A 273 6.54 -5.74 -16.84
C ILE A 273 7.21 -7.04 -16.42
N THR A 274 8.48 -7.20 -16.80
CA THR A 274 9.36 -8.26 -16.29
C THR A 274 10.28 -7.69 -15.22
N ALA A 275 10.34 -8.30 -14.05
CA ALA A 275 11.20 -7.87 -12.97
C ALA A 275 12.68 -7.82 -13.40
N LEU A 276 13.44 -6.88 -12.84
CA LEU A 276 14.88 -6.80 -13.07
C LEU A 276 15.59 -8.03 -12.51
N PRO A 277 16.68 -8.47 -13.17
CA PRO A 277 17.58 -9.47 -12.59
C PRO A 277 18.16 -9.00 -11.24
N ALA A 278 18.40 -9.95 -10.32
CA ALA A 278 18.96 -9.65 -9.00
C ALA A 278 20.30 -8.89 -9.09
N ALA A 279 21.13 -9.19 -10.11
CA ALA A 279 22.40 -8.48 -10.35
C ALA A 279 22.13 -6.97 -10.59
N ARG A 280 21.16 -6.62 -11.43
CA ARG A 280 20.80 -5.22 -11.71
C ARG A 280 20.28 -4.52 -10.46
N MET A 281 19.46 -5.19 -9.66
CA MET A 281 18.99 -4.63 -8.38
C MET A 281 20.13 -4.35 -7.41
N ARG A 282 21.17 -5.23 -7.36
CA ARG A 282 22.39 -4.98 -6.56
C ARG A 282 23.21 -3.80 -7.08
N GLU A 283 23.31 -3.59 -8.40
CA GLU A 283 23.98 -2.42 -8.98
C GLU A 283 23.27 -1.13 -8.53
N LEU A 284 21.93 -1.08 -8.61
CA LEU A 284 21.16 0.08 -8.15
C LEU A 284 21.32 0.32 -6.63
N ALA A 285 21.34 -0.75 -5.83
CA ALA A 285 21.61 -0.64 -4.40
C ALA A 285 23.02 -0.11 -4.11
N ARG A 286 24.03 -0.52 -4.90
CA ARG A 286 25.41 0.01 -4.83
C ARG A 286 25.44 1.50 -5.17
N THR A 287 24.72 1.92 -6.21
CA THR A 287 24.58 3.34 -6.58
C THR A 287 24.00 4.15 -5.42
N ALA A 288 22.92 3.67 -4.78
CA ALA A 288 22.37 4.35 -3.61
C ALA A 288 23.35 4.40 -2.44
N ALA A 289 24.00 3.28 -2.11
CA ALA A 289 24.95 3.16 -0.99
C ALA A 289 26.22 4.01 -1.16
N SER A 290 26.59 4.35 -2.40
CA SER A 290 27.76 5.21 -2.67
C SER A 290 27.65 6.62 -2.08
N THR A 291 26.42 7.07 -1.75
CA THR A 291 26.18 8.35 -1.06
C THR A 291 26.46 8.30 0.45
N GLY A 292 26.65 7.10 1.02
CA GLY A 292 26.92 6.87 2.44
C GLY A 292 25.68 6.70 3.31
N ILE A 293 24.47 6.68 2.74
CA ILE A 293 23.24 6.40 3.49
C ILE A 293 23.06 4.89 3.73
N PRO A 294 22.35 4.46 4.80
CA PRO A 294 21.97 3.06 4.98
C PRO A 294 21.02 2.60 3.87
N VAL A 295 21.34 1.52 3.17
CA VAL A 295 20.52 0.98 2.07
C VAL A 295 20.07 -0.44 2.38
N TRP A 296 18.83 -0.74 2.03
CA TRP A 296 18.22 -2.06 2.12
C TRP A 296 17.74 -2.50 0.73
N LEU A 297 17.76 -3.79 0.49
CA LEU A 297 17.28 -4.40 -0.74
C LEU A 297 16.34 -5.56 -0.38
N ASN A 298 15.04 -5.41 -0.71
CA ASN A 298 14.01 -6.42 -0.44
C ASN A 298 14.03 -6.95 1.01
N GLY A 299 14.01 -6.06 2.01
CA GLY A 299 13.95 -6.41 3.42
C GLY A 299 15.31 -6.79 4.06
N THR A 300 16.41 -6.73 3.32
CA THR A 300 17.74 -7.08 3.83
C THR A 300 18.69 -5.88 3.71
N GLN A 301 19.45 -5.59 4.76
CA GLN A 301 20.45 -4.54 4.71
C GLN A 301 21.49 -4.86 3.64
N TYR A 302 21.72 -3.89 2.76
CA TYR A 302 22.72 -4.02 1.71
C TYR A 302 24.11 -3.72 2.30
N HIS A 303 25.00 -4.68 2.19
CA HIS A 303 26.40 -4.52 2.51
C HIS A 303 27.21 -4.52 1.20
N ASN A 304 28.08 -3.55 1.04
CA ASN A 304 29.00 -3.51 -0.09
C ASN A 304 30.06 -4.62 0.14
N ILE A 305 29.71 -5.88 -0.13
CA ILE A 305 30.65 -6.97 -0.16
C ILE A 305 31.27 -6.90 -1.55
N GLU A 306 32.55 -6.52 -1.62
CA GLU A 306 33.38 -6.79 -2.79
C GLU A 306 33.51 -8.31 -2.87
N ASP A 307 32.78 -8.92 -3.85
CA ASP A 307 33.00 -10.31 -4.22
C ASP A 307 34.31 -10.45 -5.01
#